data_e520295be05f6956b5958de43e150b25
#
_entry.id   e520295be05f6956b5958de43e150b25
#
_cell.length_a   1.000
_cell.length_b   1.000
_cell.length_c   1.000
_cell.angle_alpha   90.00
_cell.angle_beta   90.00
_cell.angle_gamma   90.00
#
_symmetry.space_group_name_H-M   'P 1'
#
loop_
_entity.id
_entity.type
_entity.pdbx_description
1 polymer ?
#
loop_
_entity_poly.entity_id
_entity_poly.type
_entity_poly.pdbx_seq_one_letter_code
_entity_poly.pdbx_strand_id
1 'polypeptide(L)'
;AKIILGYWWLTEVPHREFCREIQRDINLTLYLLPRGHCKTQCFTIADGIRQYLLDPEEPIAIVCDALKRSVKKTRAIKWQLENNIILKELYPDLLWANPQKESPKWTDEEFILPMHTGRQEPSFLAASLENQPTGLHFKRIKCDDIVTPETCTTKEQMDKNRNNYGLMRSSILQVGGNIQIAGTIYDDGDLHCEMSKEGSGYRVYKRPAIDPRTKRALWPEQFDIPQLDAIRKDPTVGDYIFSCQYLLDPSPEDEKAYFQLKWFPRYKELPKKLNYYCGIDFAVSERQTADHTAIIVAGIDPNNQTYIVHVEKGHWDSKEICDHMIDVQKT
;
A
#
# COMPACT_ATOMS: atom_id res chain seq x y z
N ALA A 1 21.42 -1.31 -10.73
CA ALA A 1 21.15 -2.30 -9.68
C ALA A 1 21.84 -3.65 -9.98
N LYS A 2 21.62 -4.26 -11.16
CA LYS A 2 22.14 -5.60 -11.46
C LYS A 2 23.66 -5.69 -11.38
N ILE A 3 24.37 -4.85 -12.11
CA ILE A 3 25.83 -4.90 -12.19
C ILE A 3 26.48 -4.24 -10.98
N ILE A 4 26.11 -2.99 -10.69
CA ILE A 4 26.78 -2.18 -9.66
C ILE A 4 26.46 -2.69 -8.25
N LEU A 5 25.19 -2.97 -7.94
CA LEU A 5 24.77 -3.43 -6.61
C LEU A 5 24.84 -4.96 -6.43
N GLY A 6 25.22 -5.69 -7.47
CA GLY A 6 25.32 -7.15 -7.41
C GLY A 6 23.98 -7.88 -7.36
N TYR A 7 22.87 -7.24 -7.74
CA TYR A 7 21.54 -7.88 -7.78
C TYR A 7 21.35 -8.66 -9.07
N TRP A 8 22.22 -9.62 -9.32
CA TRP A 8 22.32 -10.37 -10.57
C TRP A 8 21.07 -11.24 -10.88
N TRP A 9 20.23 -11.54 -9.88
CA TRP A 9 18.95 -12.23 -10.04
C TRP A 9 17.85 -11.36 -10.67
N LEU A 10 18.02 -10.04 -10.77
CA LEU A 10 17.09 -9.17 -11.46
C LEU A 10 17.13 -9.48 -12.97
N THR A 11 15.97 -9.73 -13.55
CA THR A 11 15.80 -10.07 -14.97
C THR A 11 15.44 -8.82 -15.78
N GLU A 12 15.44 -8.97 -17.12
CA GLU A 12 15.05 -7.89 -18.00
C GLU A 12 13.54 -7.57 -17.84
N VAL A 13 12.73 -8.59 -17.75
CA VAL A 13 11.31 -8.51 -17.44
C VAL A 13 11.09 -9.20 -16.09
N PRO A 14 10.48 -8.56 -15.11
CA PRO A 14 9.87 -7.20 -15.11
C PRO A 14 10.78 -6.08 -14.61
N HIS A 15 11.98 -6.39 -14.10
CA HIS A 15 12.75 -5.45 -13.27
C HIS A 15 13.29 -4.25 -14.06
N ARG A 16 13.58 -4.40 -15.35
CA ARG A 16 13.96 -3.27 -16.21
C ARG A 16 12.79 -2.29 -16.39
N GLU A 17 11.58 -2.82 -16.50
CA GLU A 17 10.37 -1.98 -16.53
C GLU A 17 10.20 -1.21 -15.21
N PHE A 18 10.36 -1.88 -14.07
CA PHE A 18 10.33 -1.24 -12.75
C PHE A 18 11.33 -0.09 -12.67
N CYS A 19 12.58 -0.33 -13.07
CA CYS A 19 13.61 0.72 -13.08
C CYS A 19 13.24 1.91 -13.97
N ARG A 20 12.61 1.69 -15.13
CA ARG A 20 12.15 2.78 -16.01
C ARG A 20 11.01 3.57 -15.38
N GLU A 21 10.06 2.89 -14.72
CA GLU A 21 8.96 3.56 -14.05
C GLU A 21 9.42 4.44 -12.88
N ILE A 22 10.36 3.96 -12.09
CA ILE A 22 10.95 4.73 -10.98
C ILE A 22 11.64 6.00 -11.50
N GLN A 23 12.35 5.90 -12.63
CA GLN A 23 13.09 7.02 -13.20
C GLN A 23 12.21 8.15 -13.73
N ARG A 24 10.90 7.96 -13.87
CA ARG A 24 9.98 9.03 -14.23
C ARG A 24 9.88 10.12 -13.16
N ASP A 25 10.25 9.79 -11.92
CA ASP A 25 10.30 10.70 -10.76
C ASP A 25 9.04 11.57 -10.61
N ILE A 26 7.88 10.93 -10.76
CA ILE A 26 6.58 11.58 -10.65
C ILE A 26 6.21 11.68 -9.17
N ASN A 27 5.75 12.86 -8.78
CA ASN A 27 5.33 13.13 -7.42
C ASN A 27 4.13 12.27 -7.00
N LEU A 28 4.07 11.85 -5.74
CA LEU A 28 3.00 11.03 -5.17
C LEU A 28 2.71 9.76 -6.01
N THR A 29 3.70 8.89 -6.15
CA THR A 29 3.54 7.65 -6.90
C THR A 29 3.42 6.44 -5.97
N LEU A 30 2.38 5.63 -6.20
CA LEU A 30 2.16 4.33 -5.58
C LEU A 30 2.55 3.21 -6.55
N TYR A 31 3.54 2.41 -6.17
CA TYR A 31 3.98 1.22 -6.90
C TYR A 31 3.41 -0.02 -6.22
N LEU A 32 2.36 -0.60 -6.79
CA LEU A 32 1.75 -1.84 -6.34
C LEU A 32 2.35 -3.02 -7.09
N LEU A 33 3.07 -3.85 -6.38
CA LEU A 33 3.79 -5.00 -6.91
C LEU A 33 3.56 -6.24 -6.07
N PRO A 34 3.61 -7.45 -6.68
CA PRO A 34 3.34 -8.67 -5.98
C PRO A 34 4.40 -8.97 -4.92
N ARG A 35 4.03 -9.78 -3.96
CA ARG A 35 4.97 -10.29 -2.96
C ARG A 35 6.12 -11.07 -3.64
N GLY A 36 7.35 -10.87 -3.15
CA GLY A 36 8.53 -11.57 -3.67
C GLY A 36 9.15 -11.00 -4.94
N HIS A 37 8.55 -9.99 -5.59
CA HIS A 37 9.00 -9.43 -6.88
C HIS A 37 10.02 -8.28 -6.74
N CYS A 38 10.91 -8.34 -5.76
CA CYS A 38 12.06 -7.42 -5.59
C CYS A 38 11.71 -5.93 -5.48
N LYS A 39 10.48 -5.58 -5.01
CA LYS A 39 10.10 -4.17 -4.87
C LYS A 39 11.07 -3.39 -3.98
N THR A 40 11.39 -3.87 -2.78
CA THR A 40 12.33 -3.20 -1.86
C THR A 40 13.71 -2.98 -2.49
N GLN A 41 14.24 -4.00 -3.19
CA GLN A 41 15.55 -3.90 -3.85
C GLN A 41 15.57 -2.83 -4.95
N CYS A 42 14.51 -2.75 -5.77
CA CYS A 42 14.42 -1.80 -6.88
C CYS A 42 14.02 -0.40 -6.42
N PHE A 43 12.91 -0.27 -5.67
CA PHE A 43 12.27 1.01 -5.39
C PHE A 43 12.84 1.72 -4.16
N THR A 44 13.29 0.96 -3.16
CA THR A 44 13.81 1.54 -1.93
C THR A 44 15.33 1.60 -1.93
N ILE A 45 16.01 0.47 -2.13
CA ILE A 45 17.47 0.42 -1.98
C ILE A 45 18.16 0.99 -3.23
N ALA A 46 17.95 0.39 -4.40
CA ALA A 46 18.66 0.81 -5.60
C ALA A 46 18.32 2.23 -6.03
N ASP A 47 17.04 2.60 -5.97
CA ASP A 47 16.62 3.94 -6.32
C ASP A 47 16.99 4.97 -5.23
N GLY A 48 17.00 4.60 -3.95
CA GLY A 48 17.51 5.47 -2.89
C GLY A 48 18.97 5.86 -3.14
N ILE A 49 19.82 4.88 -3.47
CA ILE A 49 21.21 5.12 -3.84
C ILE A 49 21.30 6.00 -5.11
N ARG A 50 20.52 5.67 -6.14
CA ARG A 50 20.48 6.46 -7.38
C ARG A 50 20.09 7.92 -7.12
N GLN A 51 19.07 8.17 -6.31
CA GLN A 51 18.62 9.52 -5.99
C GLN A 51 19.67 10.31 -5.25
N TYR A 52 20.37 9.69 -4.29
CA TYR A 52 21.51 10.32 -3.65
C TYR A 52 22.63 10.67 -4.65
N LEU A 53 22.99 9.76 -5.54
CA LEU A 53 24.04 10.01 -6.53
C LEU A 53 23.69 11.10 -7.55
N LEU A 54 22.38 11.34 -7.80
CA LEU A 54 21.92 12.42 -8.69
C LEU A 54 21.82 13.77 -7.99
N ASP A 55 21.52 13.78 -6.70
CA ASP A 55 21.33 14.99 -5.91
C ASP A 55 21.81 14.72 -4.48
N PRO A 56 23.15 14.77 -4.26
CA PRO A 56 23.77 14.29 -3.03
C PRO A 56 23.55 15.21 -1.81
N GLU A 57 23.10 16.42 -2.02
CA GLU A 57 22.78 17.35 -0.94
C GLU A 57 21.38 17.14 -0.36
N GLU A 58 20.49 16.44 -1.10
CA GLU A 58 19.10 16.31 -0.71
C GLU A 58 18.88 15.07 0.18
N PRO A 59 18.42 15.26 1.44
CA PRO A 59 18.20 14.16 2.38
C PRO A 59 17.03 13.26 1.97
N ILE A 60 17.12 11.97 2.31
CA ILE A 60 16.15 10.95 1.98
C ILE A 60 15.64 10.26 3.26
N ALA A 61 14.33 10.29 3.49
CA ALA A 61 13.70 9.50 4.53
C ALA A 61 13.19 8.16 3.98
N ILE A 62 13.50 7.06 4.68
CA ILE A 62 12.98 5.73 4.43
C ILE A 62 11.94 5.42 5.51
N VAL A 63 10.68 5.29 5.11
CA VAL A 63 9.54 5.15 6.03
C VAL A 63 8.88 3.78 5.84
N CYS A 64 8.66 3.07 6.95
CA CYS A 64 7.87 1.83 6.99
C CYS A 64 6.75 1.95 8.03
N ASP A 65 5.92 0.92 8.16
CA ASP A 65 4.97 0.83 9.27
C ASP A 65 5.67 0.92 10.64
N ALA A 66 6.77 0.18 10.82
CA ALA A 66 7.56 0.11 12.04
C ALA A 66 9.04 0.51 11.81
N LEU A 67 9.64 1.21 12.77
CA LEU A 67 11.04 1.70 12.70
C LEU A 67 12.04 0.56 12.45
N LYS A 68 11.86 -0.59 13.07
CA LYS A 68 12.73 -1.76 12.86
C LYS A 68 12.80 -2.23 11.41
N ARG A 69 11.73 -2.02 10.63
CA ARG A 69 11.69 -2.37 9.20
C ARG A 69 12.45 -1.35 8.36
N SER A 70 12.27 -0.06 8.62
CA SER A 70 13.01 0.99 7.91
C SER A 70 14.50 0.94 8.21
N VAL A 71 14.91 0.71 9.46
CA VAL A 71 16.33 0.50 9.84
C VAL A 71 16.98 -0.63 9.05
N LYS A 72 16.29 -1.75 8.81
CA LYS A 72 16.84 -2.83 7.97
C LYS A 72 17.10 -2.37 6.53
N LYS A 73 16.25 -1.51 5.98
CA LYS A 73 16.37 -0.99 4.61
C LYS A 73 17.48 0.06 4.53
N THR A 74 17.52 0.97 5.50
CA THR A 74 18.60 1.96 5.62
C THR A 74 19.96 1.30 5.80
N ARG A 75 20.05 0.25 6.63
CA ARG A 75 21.25 -0.58 6.78
C ARG A 75 21.70 -1.21 5.44
N ALA A 76 20.76 -1.70 4.63
CA ALA A 76 21.10 -2.28 3.33
C ALA A 76 21.65 -1.23 2.35
N ILE A 77 21.09 -0.01 2.36
CA ILE A 77 21.64 1.13 1.60
C ILE A 77 23.04 1.48 2.11
N LYS A 78 23.18 1.67 3.42
CA LYS A 78 24.46 1.97 4.11
C LYS A 78 25.53 0.94 3.74
N TRP A 79 25.20 -0.35 3.79
CA TRP A 79 26.13 -1.43 3.46
C TRP A 79 26.68 -1.31 2.03
N GLN A 80 25.80 -0.98 1.05
CA GLN A 80 26.23 -0.76 -0.34
C GLN A 80 27.16 0.45 -0.45
N LEU A 81 26.85 1.57 0.22
CA LEU A 81 27.68 2.78 0.17
C LEU A 81 29.01 2.62 0.90
N GLU A 82 29.07 1.73 1.90
CA GLU A 82 30.27 1.45 2.70
C GLU A 82 31.19 0.43 2.03
N ASN A 83 30.61 -0.65 1.43
CA ASN A 83 31.39 -1.84 1.05
C ASN A 83 31.47 -2.08 -0.47
N ASN A 84 30.69 -1.37 -1.25
CA ASN A 84 30.66 -1.60 -2.70
C ASN A 84 31.83 -0.87 -3.40
N ILE A 85 32.84 -1.64 -3.78
CA ILE A 85 34.06 -1.13 -4.41
C ILE A 85 33.74 -0.40 -5.72
N ILE A 86 32.83 -0.94 -6.55
CA ILE A 86 32.45 -0.34 -7.82
C ILE A 86 31.83 1.04 -7.61
N LEU A 87 30.95 1.19 -6.61
CA LEU A 87 30.35 2.49 -6.28
C LEU A 87 31.42 3.49 -5.83
N LYS A 88 32.36 3.07 -4.99
CA LYS A 88 33.44 3.95 -4.50
C LYS A 88 34.38 4.38 -5.60
N GLU A 89 34.70 3.49 -6.53
CA GLU A 89 35.55 3.83 -7.68
C GLU A 89 34.85 4.78 -8.67
N LEU A 90 33.53 4.60 -8.88
CA LEU A 90 32.77 5.45 -9.78
C LEU A 90 32.42 6.83 -9.20
N TYR A 91 32.29 6.93 -7.86
CA TYR A 91 31.81 8.13 -7.17
C TYR A 91 32.68 8.45 -5.92
N PRO A 92 34.02 8.62 -6.07
CA PRO A 92 34.94 8.81 -4.94
C PRO A 92 34.64 10.09 -4.14
N ASP A 93 34.14 11.15 -4.78
CA ASP A 93 33.82 12.42 -4.13
C ASP A 93 32.47 12.38 -3.38
N LEU A 94 31.58 11.45 -3.71
CA LEU A 94 30.28 11.31 -3.09
C LEU A 94 30.23 10.28 -1.97
N LEU A 95 31.26 9.44 -1.83
CA LEU A 95 31.29 8.34 -0.88
C LEU A 95 32.55 8.38 -0.02
N TRP A 96 32.40 8.19 1.30
CA TRP A 96 33.52 8.10 2.21
C TRP A 96 34.41 6.90 1.88
N ALA A 97 35.73 7.10 1.88
CA ALA A 97 36.70 6.00 1.76
C ALA A 97 36.59 5.09 3.00
N ASN A 98 36.53 5.68 4.19
CA ASN A 98 36.33 4.99 5.46
C ASN A 98 35.22 5.68 6.28
N PRO A 99 33.96 5.37 6.05
CA PRO A 99 32.83 6.08 6.67
C PRO A 99 32.81 5.99 8.20
N GLN A 100 33.36 4.92 8.80
CA GLN A 100 33.46 4.76 10.25
C GLN A 100 34.37 5.80 10.90
N LYS A 101 35.31 6.37 10.15
CA LYS A 101 36.28 7.39 10.65
C LYS A 101 35.93 8.79 10.15
N GLU A 102 35.36 8.90 8.97
CA GLU A 102 35.22 10.14 8.23
C GLU A 102 33.83 10.79 8.40
N SER A 103 32.79 9.94 8.56
CA SER A 103 31.44 10.45 8.71
C SER A 103 31.18 10.93 10.14
N PRO A 104 30.56 12.10 10.32
CA PRO A 104 30.16 12.58 11.64
C PRO A 104 29.07 11.72 12.30
N LYS A 105 28.29 10.96 11.49
CA LYS A 105 27.29 10.02 11.97
C LYS A 105 27.13 8.85 11.00
N TRP A 106 27.34 7.62 11.48
CA TRP A 106 27.31 6.41 10.67
C TRP A 106 26.64 5.24 11.39
N THR A 107 25.32 5.35 11.61
CA THR A 107 24.49 4.32 12.26
C THR A 107 23.62 3.59 11.24
N ASP A 108 22.95 2.51 11.64
CA ASP A 108 21.99 1.81 10.78
C ASP A 108 20.67 2.56 10.62
N GLU A 109 20.36 3.46 11.56
CA GLU A 109 19.14 4.26 11.54
C GLU A 109 19.32 5.53 10.73
N GLU A 110 20.47 6.18 10.87
CA GLU A 110 20.78 7.41 10.12
C GLU A 110 22.27 7.54 9.85
N PHE A 111 22.62 8.16 8.74
CA PHE A 111 24.00 8.40 8.38
C PHE A 111 24.18 9.62 7.49
N ILE A 112 25.39 10.17 7.53
CA ILE A 112 25.80 11.39 6.82
C ILE A 112 26.85 11.02 5.78
N LEU A 113 26.67 11.52 4.56
CA LEU A 113 27.53 11.34 3.40
C LEU A 113 28.33 12.63 3.08
N PRO A 114 29.40 12.59 2.25
CA PRO A 114 30.33 13.71 2.06
C PRO A 114 29.71 15.05 1.65
N MET A 115 28.68 15.04 0.81
CA MET A 115 28.06 16.26 0.26
C MET A 115 26.98 16.86 1.16
N HIS A 116 26.91 16.44 2.41
CA HIS A 116 25.95 16.96 3.37
C HIS A 116 26.24 18.43 3.73
N THR A 117 25.24 19.30 3.62
CA THR A 117 25.38 20.76 3.75
C THR A 117 25.23 21.30 5.18
N GLY A 118 25.35 20.46 6.21
CA GLY A 118 25.20 20.87 7.62
C GLY A 118 23.75 21.08 8.06
N ARG A 119 22.76 20.58 7.33
CA ARG A 119 21.34 20.57 7.71
C ARG A 119 21.12 19.69 8.95
N GLN A 120 19.95 19.81 9.57
CA GLN A 120 19.54 18.91 10.66
C GLN A 120 19.24 17.49 10.16
N GLU A 121 18.68 17.40 8.93
CA GLU A 121 18.34 16.13 8.28
C GLU A 121 19.61 15.41 7.84
N PRO A 122 19.83 14.14 8.26
CA PRO A 122 20.95 13.34 7.77
C PRO A 122 20.75 12.97 6.30
N SER A 123 21.80 12.54 5.61
CA SER A 123 21.69 12.13 4.20
C SER A 123 20.67 11.00 3.99
N PHE A 124 20.59 10.06 4.93
CA PHE A 124 19.54 9.04 5.04
C PHE A 124 19.04 8.92 6.46
N LEU A 125 17.72 8.80 6.62
CA LEU A 125 17.04 8.57 7.89
C LEU A 125 16.04 7.43 7.76
N ALA A 126 16.07 6.49 8.71
CA ALA A 126 15.00 5.53 8.93
C ALA A 126 13.92 6.14 9.83
N ALA A 127 12.68 6.10 9.40
CA ALA A 127 11.53 6.57 10.17
C ALA A 127 10.37 5.56 10.11
N SER A 128 9.33 5.75 10.89
CA SER A 128 8.12 4.94 10.81
C SER A 128 6.86 5.80 10.83
N LEU A 129 5.75 5.22 10.39
CA LEU A 129 4.46 5.91 10.51
C LEU A 129 4.05 6.15 11.97
N GLU A 130 4.46 5.29 12.90
CA GLU A 130 4.13 5.45 14.32
C GLU A 130 5.02 6.48 15.05
N ASN A 131 6.33 6.51 14.71
CA ASN A 131 7.31 7.42 15.31
C ASN A 131 7.92 8.28 14.22
N GLN A 132 7.34 9.44 14.01
CA GLN A 132 7.79 10.38 13.00
C GLN A 132 8.85 11.31 13.58
N PRO A 133 9.90 11.64 12.82
CA PRO A 133 10.94 12.58 13.24
C PRO A 133 10.40 14.01 13.17
N THR A 134 9.67 14.45 14.19
CA THR A 134 9.13 15.82 14.26
C THR A 134 10.25 16.85 14.23
N GLY A 135 10.06 17.89 13.42
CA GLY A 135 11.06 18.98 13.25
C GLY A 135 12.09 18.73 12.14
N LEU A 136 12.08 17.57 11.48
CA LEU A 136 12.87 17.31 10.28
C LEU A 136 11.99 17.38 9.03
N HIS A 137 12.54 17.87 7.91
CA HIS A 137 11.80 18.06 6.68
C HIS A 137 12.54 17.48 5.48
N PHE A 138 11.90 16.59 4.74
CA PHE A 138 12.48 15.87 3.61
C PHE A 138 11.77 16.21 2.31
N LYS A 139 12.53 16.49 1.26
CA LYS A 139 11.99 16.54 -0.11
C LYS A 139 11.74 15.16 -0.68
N ARG A 140 12.47 14.15 -0.22
CA ARG A 140 12.39 12.77 -0.74
C ARG A 140 12.03 11.82 0.37
N ILE A 141 10.84 11.24 0.26
CA ILE A 141 10.34 10.22 1.19
C ILE A 141 10.06 8.95 0.40
N LYS A 142 10.70 7.85 0.80
CA LYS A 142 10.44 6.51 0.28
C LYS A 142 9.70 5.69 1.32
N CYS A 143 8.44 5.43 1.05
CA CYS A 143 7.62 4.55 1.85
C CYS A 143 7.71 3.12 1.31
N ASP A 144 8.04 2.15 2.16
CA ASP A 144 8.13 0.75 1.78
C ASP A 144 7.51 -0.13 2.87
N ASP A 145 6.50 -0.92 2.48
CA ASP A 145 5.71 -1.73 3.39
C ASP A 145 5.09 -0.91 4.54
N ILE A 146 4.41 0.19 4.21
CA ILE A 146 3.64 1.01 5.17
C ILE A 146 2.27 0.40 5.49
N VAL A 147 1.81 -0.55 4.67
CA VAL A 147 0.66 -1.41 4.93
C VAL A 147 1.17 -2.83 5.10
N THR A 148 0.78 -3.49 6.17
CA THR A 148 1.19 -4.84 6.56
C THR A 148 0.01 -5.58 7.18
N PRO A 149 0.06 -6.91 7.35
CA PRO A 149 -1.02 -7.61 8.03
C PRO A 149 -1.37 -7.00 9.40
N GLU A 150 -0.36 -6.54 10.14
CA GLU A 150 -0.55 -5.95 11.46
C GLU A 150 -1.26 -4.59 11.42
N THR A 151 -1.23 -3.88 10.29
CA THR A 151 -1.86 -2.55 10.15
C THR A 151 -3.23 -2.60 9.45
N CYS A 152 -3.68 -3.79 9.01
CA CYS A 152 -4.95 -3.94 8.27
C CYS A 152 -5.85 -5.08 8.76
N THR A 153 -5.63 -5.61 9.99
CA THR A 153 -6.46 -6.69 10.55
C THR A 153 -7.83 -6.20 11.00
N THR A 154 -7.91 -4.97 11.52
CA THR A 154 -9.18 -4.35 11.94
C THR A 154 -9.33 -2.95 11.32
N LYS A 155 -10.59 -2.47 11.28
CA LYS A 155 -10.90 -1.14 10.78
C LYS A 155 -10.14 -0.04 11.56
N GLU A 156 -10.05 -0.18 12.89
CA GLU A 156 -9.32 0.77 13.73
C GLU A 156 -7.83 0.83 13.40
N GLN A 157 -7.23 -0.32 13.06
CA GLN A 157 -5.83 -0.37 12.64
C GLN A 157 -5.65 0.29 11.26
N MET A 158 -6.55 0.07 10.31
CA MET A 158 -6.54 0.73 9.01
C MET A 158 -6.70 2.25 9.16
N ASP A 159 -7.64 2.71 9.98
CA ASP A 159 -7.85 4.13 10.27
C ASP A 159 -6.64 4.75 10.97
N LYS A 160 -6.04 4.07 11.95
CA LYS A 160 -4.78 4.49 12.59
C LYS A 160 -3.65 4.62 11.58
N ASN A 161 -3.50 3.64 10.69
CA ASN A 161 -2.47 3.65 9.64
C ASN A 161 -2.66 4.83 8.68
N ARG A 162 -3.90 5.09 8.26
CA ARG A 162 -4.28 6.23 7.42
C ARG A 162 -3.95 7.57 8.10
N ASN A 163 -4.34 7.73 9.37
CA ASN A 163 -4.08 8.93 10.14
C ASN A 163 -2.57 9.16 10.32
N ASN A 164 -1.81 8.13 10.64
CA ASN A 164 -0.37 8.21 10.78
C ASN A 164 0.31 8.60 9.46
N TYR A 165 -0.15 8.07 8.34
CA TYR A 165 0.34 8.47 7.03
C TYR A 165 0.02 9.95 6.73
N GLY A 166 -1.18 10.40 7.03
CA GLY A 166 -1.58 11.81 6.89
C GLY A 166 -0.72 12.75 7.73
N LEU A 167 -0.45 12.37 8.98
CA LEU A 167 0.45 13.11 9.88
C LEU A 167 1.88 13.12 9.34
N MET A 168 2.42 12.00 8.90
CA MET A 168 3.74 11.91 8.30
C MET A 168 3.85 12.86 7.10
N ARG A 169 2.90 12.80 6.18
CA ARG A 169 2.88 13.66 5.00
C ARG A 169 2.85 15.15 5.36
N SER A 170 2.08 15.54 6.37
CA SER A 170 1.94 16.95 6.78
C SER A 170 3.12 17.45 7.61
N SER A 171 3.81 16.59 8.36
CA SER A 171 4.85 16.99 9.31
C SER A 171 6.26 16.92 8.75
N ILE A 172 6.57 15.92 7.91
CA ILE A 172 7.96 15.71 7.45
C ILE A 172 8.16 15.90 5.94
N LEU A 173 7.09 16.01 5.13
CA LEU A 173 7.23 16.31 3.71
C LEU A 173 7.43 17.81 3.51
N GLN A 174 8.55 18.19 2.90
CA GLN A 174 8.80 19.56 2.50
C GLN A 174 7.88 19.98 1.34
N VAL A 175 7.53 21.26 1.26
CA VAL A 175 6.74 21.80 0.14
C VAL A 175 7.44 21.52 -1.21
N GLY A 176 6.70 20.95 -2.14
CA GLY A 176 7.25 20.51 -3.44
C GLY A 176 8.04 19.19 -3.37
N GLY A 177 8.04 18.52 -2.23
CA GLY A 177 8.69 17.24 -2.05
C GLY A 177 7.96 16.07 -2.72
N ASN A 178 8.62 14.94 -2.82
CA ASN A 178 8.17 13.72 -3.50
C ASN A 178 8.01 12.57 -2.52
N ILE A 179 6.88 11.87 -2.58
CA ILE A 179 6.65 10.60 -1.89
C ILE A 179 6.51 9.48 -2.92
N GLN A 180 7.36 8.48 -2.81
CA GLN A 180 7.28 7.24 -3.58
C GLN A 180 6.95 6.09 -2.63
N ILE A 181 5.87 5.38 -2.91
CA ILE A 181 5.35 4.31 -2.05
C ILE A 181 5.48 2.99 -2.80
N ALA A 182 6.19 2.03 -2.23
CA ALA A 182 6.23 0.66 -2.72
C ALA A 182 5.45 -0.24 -1.77
N GLY A 183 4.48 -0.97 -2.28
CA GLY A 183 3.60 -1.78 -1.43
C GLY A 183 2.92 -2.94 -2.13
N THR A 184 2.13 -3.64 -1.35
CA THR A 184 1.27 -4.74 -1.74
C THR A 184 -0.10 -4.49 -1.10
N ILE A 185 -1.17 -5.04 -1.64
CA ILE A 185 -2.51 -4.96 -1.07
C ILE A 185 -2.69 -6.08 -0.04
N TYR A 186 -3.39 -5.81 1.04
CA TYR A 186 -3.75 -6.80 2.06
C TYR A 186 -5.25 -6.88 2.30
N ASP A 187 -5.98 -5.75 2.11
CA ASP A 187 -7.41 -5.66 2.32
C ASP A 187 -8.03 -4.59 1.40
N ASP A 188 -9.34 -4.66 1.12
CA ASP A 188 -10.05 -3.69 0.28
C ASP A 188 -10.19 -2.30 0.92
N GLY A 189 -10.13 -2.24 2.26
CA GLY A 189 -10.14 -1.01 3.05
C GLY A 189 -8.76 -0.47 3.40
N ASP A 190 -7.67 -1.11 2.95
CA ASP A 190 -6.33 -0.68 3.29
C ASP A 190 -5.93 0.66 2.62
N LEU A 191 -4.90 1.31 3.17
CA LEU A 191 -4.42 2.61 2.69
C LEU A 191 -4.00 2.58 1.21
N HIS A 192 -3.43 1.48 0.72
CA HIS A 192 -3.02 1.36 -0.68
C HIS A 192 -4.22 1.29 -1.62
N CYS A 193 -5.29 0.61 -1.22
CA CYS A 193 -6.54 0.59 -1.97
C CYS A 193 -7.17 1.97 -2.05
N GLU A 194 -7.17 2.74 -0.97
CA GLU A 194 -7.67 4.12 -0.99
C GLU A 194 -6.84 5.04 -1.88
N MET A 195 -5.52 4.96 -1.80
CA MET A 195 -4.62 5.70 -2.69
C MET A 195 -4.79 5.31 -4.16
N SER A 196 -5.32 4.12 -4.44
CA SER A 196 -5.56 3.62 -5.80
C SER A 196 -6.87 4.09 -6.42
N LYS A 197 -7.76 4.72 -5.65
CA LYS A 197 -9.03 5.23 -6.14
C LYS A 197 -8.82 6.42 -7.07
N GLU A 198 -9.70 6.54 -8.06
CA GLU A 198 -9.73 7.71 -8.94
C GLU A 198 -9.93 9.00 -8.14
N GLY A 199 -9.18 10.03 -8.47
CA GLY A 199 -9.23 11.31 -7.74
C GLY A 199 -8.40 11.37 -6.46
N SER A 200 -7.72 10.30 -6.04
CA SER A 200 -6.87 10.30 -4.84
C SER A 200 -5.65 11.22 -4.91
N GLY A 201 -5.27 11.66 -6.11
CA GLY A 201 -4.07 12.46 -6.38
C GLY A 201 -2.79 11.65 -6.49
N TYR A 202 -2.85 10.32 -6.38
CA TYR A 202 -1.70 9.44 -6.58
C TYR A 202 -1.64 8.90 -8.01
N ARG A 203 -0.44 8.90 -8.58
CA ARG A 203 -0.17 8.08 -9.75
C ARG A 203 0.04 6.64 -9.30
N VAL A 204 -0.75 5.73 -9.85
CA VAL A 204 -0.68 4.30 -9.50
C VAL A 204 0.01 3.52 -10.63
N TYR A 205 1.10 2.83 -10.28
CA TYR A 205 1.72 1.83 -11.14
C TYR A 205 1.48 0.45 -10.54
N LYS A 206 0.62 -0.34 -11.19
CA LYS A 206 0.17 -1.64 -10.70
C LYS A 206 0.55 -2.75 -11.69
N ARG A 207 1.25 -3.78 -11.21
CA ARG A 207 1.65 -4.95 -12.00
C ARG A 207 1.40 -6.23 -11.19
N PRO A 208 0.31 -6.95 -11.44
CA PRO A 208 0.02 -8.22 -10.77
C PRO A 208 0.97 -9.33 -11.22
N ALA A 209 1.13 -10.38 -10.40
CA ALA A 209 1.97 -11.55 -10.71
C ALA A 209 1.52 -12.33 -11.94
N ILE A 210 0.24 -12.25 -12.26
CA ILE A 210 -0.37 -12.82 -13.47
C ILE A 210 -1.06 -11.68 -14.21
N ASP A 211 -0.67 -11.44 -15.46
CA ASP A 211 -1.33 -10.43 -16.29
C ASP A 211 -2.79 -10.86 -16.57
N PRO A 212 -3.78 -10.03 -16.23
CA PRO A 212 -5.19 -10.41 -16.33
C PRO A 212 -5.66 -10.66 -17.77
N ARG A 213 -5.01 -10.04 -18.77
CA ARG A 213 -5.36 -10.16 -20.20
C ARG A 213 -4.65 -11.32 -20.84
N THR A 214 -3.34 -11.43 -20.67
CA THR A 214 -2.52 -12.45 -21.36
C THR A 214 -2.39 -13.75 -20.57
N LYS A 215 -2.78 -13.75 -19.29
CA LYS A 215 -2.63 -14.88 -18.35
C LYS A 215 -1.19 -15.36 -18.19
N ARG A 216 -0.22 -14.53 -18.53
CA ARG A 216 1.21 -14.82 -18.36
C ARG A 216 1.71 -14.37 -17.01
N ALA A 217 2.65 -15.13 -16.45
CA ALA A 217 3.36 -14.73 -15.23
C ALA A 217 4.23 -13.50 -15.50
N LEU A 218 4.28 -12.57 -14.53
CA LEU A 218 5.07 -11.35 -14.59
C LEU A 218 6.58 -11.64 -14.57
N TRP A 219 6.98 -12.63 -13.78
CA TRP A 219 8.37 -13.04 -13.62
C TRP A 219 8.50 -14.57 -13.69
N PRO A 220 8.39 -15.17 -14.90
CA PRO A 220 8.30 -16.62 -15.07
C PRO A 220 9.55 -17.38 -14.62
N GLU A 221 10.72 -16.75 -14.56
CA GLU A 221 11.97 -17.40 -14.12
C GLU A 221 11.97 -17.68 -12.60
N GLN A 222 11.16 -16.98 -11.82
CA GLN A 222 11.09 -17.13 -10.37
C GLN A 222 9.68 -17.55 -9.90
N PHE A 223 8.65 -17.13 -10.61
CA PHE A 223 7.24 -17.37 -10.31
C PHE A 223 6.52 -17.73 -11.61
N ASP A 224 6.67 -18.99 -12.07
CA ASP A 224 5.88 -19.47 -13.19
C ASP A 224 4.41 -19.75 -12.79
N ILE A 225 3.55 -20.03 -13.74
CA ILE A 225 2.13 -20.29 -13.47
C ILE A 225 1.91 -21.50 -12.55
N PRO A 226 2.60 -22.66 -12.73
CA PRO A 226 2.49 -23.78 -11.79
C PRO A 226 2.88 -23.41 -10.35
N GLN A 227 3.94 -22.63 -10.16
CA GLN A 227 4.38 -22.19 -8.82
C GLN A 227 3.36 -21.22 -8.19
N LEU A 228 2.83 -20.27 -8.97
CA LEU A 228 1.77 -19.35 -8.51
C LEU A 228 0.50 -20.13 -8.14
N ASP A 229 0.11 -21.12 -8.93
CA ASP A 229 -1.02 -22.00 -8.62
C ASP A 229 -0.79 -22.84 -7.36
N ALA A 230 0.43 -23.30 -7.14
CA ALA A 230 0.79 -24.02 -5.91
C ALA A 230 0.67 -23.12 -4.68
N ILE A 231 1.16 -21.86 -4.75
CA ILE A 231 1.00 -20.87 -3.68
C ILE A 231 -0.49 -20.59 -3.41
N ARG A 232 -1.29 -20.44 -4.46
CA ARG A 232 -2.73 -20.20 -4.34
C ARG A 232 -3.46 -21.35 -3.65
N LYS A 233 -3.06 -22.60 -3.94
CA LYS A 233 -3.67 -23.81 -3.36
C LYS A 233 -3.17 -24.14 -1.97
N ASP A 234 -2.12 -23.47 -1.49
CA ASP A 234 -1.63 -23.64 -0.12
C ASP A 234 -2.74 -23.21 0.87
N PRO A 235 -3.20 -24.11 1.76
CA PRO A 235 -4.28 -23.80 2.70
C PRO A 235 -3.93 -22.70 3.70
N THR A 236 -2.65 -22.38 3.88
CA THR A 236 -2.19 -21.29 4.76
C THR A 236 -2.23 -19.92 4.05
N VAL A 237 -2.25 -19.91 2.73
CA VAL A 237 -2.38 -18.69 1.91
C VAL A 237 -3.83 -18.49 1.49
N GLY A 238 -4.40 -19.45 0.77
CA GLY A 238 -5.77 -19.38 0.27
C GLY A 238 -6.00 -18.34 -0.83
N ASP A 239 -7.19 -18.39 -1.41
CA ASP A 239 -7.54 -17.56 -2.57
C ASP A 239 -7.51 -16.06 -2.27
N TYR A 240 -8.02 -15.63 -1.09
CA TYR A 240 -8.09 -14.21 -0.74
C TYR A 240 -6.71 -13.57 -0.58
N ILE A 241 -5.83 -14.20 0.23
CA ILE A 241 -4.46 -13.70 0.43
C ILE A 241 -3.70 -13.71 -0.90
N PHE A 242 -3.87 -14.76 -1.72
CA PHE A 242 -3.26 -14.82 -3.04
C PHE A 242 -3.77 -13.69 -3.96
N SER A 243 -5.08 -13.45 -3.96
CA SER A 243 -5.67 -12.37 -4.75
C SER A 243 -5.13 -10.99 -4.34
N CYS A 244 -5.11 -10.70 -3.05
CA CYS A 244 -4.56 -9.45 -2.54
C CYS A 244 -3.06 -9.29 -2.85
N GLN A 245 -2.24 -10.28 -2.49
CA GLN A 245 -0.79 -10.13 -2.45
C GLN A 245 -0.08 -10.44 -3.78
N TYR A 246 -0.69 -11.27 -4.64
CA TYR A 246 -0.11 -11.65 -5.94
C TYR A 246 -0.88 -11.04 -7.11
N LEU A 247 -2.22 -11.05 -7.08
CA LEU A 247 -3.02 -10.44 -8.14
C LEU A 247 -3.27 -8.94 -7.89
N LEU A 248 -2.96 -8.46 -6.68
CA LEU A 248 -3.21 -7.08 -6.25
C LEU A 248 -4.69 -6.68 -6.35
N ASP A 249 -5.57 -7.65 -6.20
CA ASP A 249 -7.01 -7.50 -6.27
C ASP A 249 -7.65 -7.95 -4.96
N PRO A 250 -8.15 -7.02 -4.12
CA PRO A 250 -8.80 -7.34 -2.86
C PRO A 250 -10.26 -7.77 -3.01
N SER A 251 -10.80 -7.68 -4.24
CA SER A 251 -12.18 -8.10 -4.55
C SER A 251 -12.14 -9.37 -5.41
N PRO A 252 -11.77 -10.52 -4.86
CA PRO A 252 -11.78 -11.74 -5.63
C PRO A 252 -13.21 -12.05 -6.08
N GLU A 253 -13.36 -12.47 -7.32
CA GLU A 253 -14.59 -13.18 -7.78
C GLU A 253 -14.63 -14.53 -7.03
N ASP A 254 -14.94 -14.50 -5.74
CA ASP A 254 -14.69 -15.63 -4.88
C ASP A 254 -15.95 -16.50 -4.76
N GLU A 255 -15.82 -17.74 -5.19
CA GLU A 255 -16.83 -18.77 -4.94
C GLU A 255 -17.03 -19.08 -3.43
N LYS A 256 -16.13 -18.58 -2.58
CA LYS A 256 -16.14 -18.76 -1.11
C LYS A 256 -16.61 -17.54 -0.32
N ALA A 257 -16.88 -16.40 -0.97
CA ALA A 257 -17.51 -15.27 -0.27
C ALA A 257 -18.86 -15.70 0.30
N TYR A 258 -19.16 -15.31 1.54
CA TYR A 258 -20.45 -15.59 2.16
C TYR A 258 -21.62 -15.13 1.30
N PHE A 259 -21.42 -14.03 0.53
CA PHE A 259 -22.38 -13.49 -0.41
C PHE A 259 -21.69 -13.18 -1.73
N GLN A 260 -22.05 -13.91 -2.79
CA GLN A 260 -21.49 -13.68 -4.13
C GLN A 260 -22.43 -12.79 -4.93
N LEU A 261 -21.91 -11.75 -5.60
CA LEU A 261 -22.71 -10.84 -6.43
C LEU A 261 -23.56 -11.56 -7.47
N LYS A 262 -23.09 -12.69 -8.01
CA LYS A 262 -23.84 -13.54 -8.96
C LYS A 262 -25.15 -14.11 -8.38
N TRP A 263 -25.27 -14.19 -7.06
CA TRP A 263 -26.50 -14.65 -6.38
C TRP A 263 -27.56 -13.57 -6.28
N PHE A 264 -27.18 -12.30 -6.57
CA PHE A 264 -28.06 -11.15 -6.53
C PHE A 264 -28.29 -10.57 -7.92
N PRO A 265 -29.02 -11.28 -8.81
CA PRO A 265 -29.32 -10.76 -10.14
C PRO A 265 -30.15 -9.47 -10.02
N ARG A 266 -29.81 -8.47 -10.83
CA ARG A 266 -30.57 -7.22 -10.85
C ARG A 266 -31.89 -7.42 -11.55
N TYR A 267 -33.00 -7.02 -10.90
CA TYR A 267 -34.31 -6.96 -11.56
C TYR A 267 -34.43 -5.66 -12.39
N LYS A 268 -35.22 -5.73 -13.43
CA LYS A 268 -35.53 -4.56 -14.28
C LYS A 268 -36.80 -3.85 -13.82
N GLU A 269 -37.80 -4.62 -13.39
CA GLU A 269 -39.09 -4.12 -12.88
C GLU A 269 -39.47 -4.94 -11.64
N LEU A 270 -40.10 -4.27 -10.67
CA LEU A 270 -40.63 -4.93 -9.49
C LEU A 270 -41.99 -5.57 -9.81
N PRO A 271 -42.25 -6.76 -9.27
CA PRO A 271 -43.60 -7.37 -9.38
C PRO A 271 -44.68 -6.49 -8.74
N LYS A 272 -45.87 -6.47 -9.34
CA LYS A 272 -47.00 -5.66 -8.85
C LYS A 272 -47.53 -6.08 -7.47
N LYS A 273 -47.30 -7.32 -7.05
CA LYS A 273 -47.75 -7.86 -5.77
C LYS A 273 -46.53 -8.31 -4.97
N LEU A 274 -46.23 -7.56 -3.95
CA LEU A 274 -45.16 -7.84 -2.99
C LEU A 274 -45.65 -7.69 -1.58
N ASN A 275 -45.25 -8.58 -0.70
CA ASN A 275 -45.33 -8.41 0.74
C ASN A 275 -44.02 -7.80 1.21
N TYR A 276 -44.02 -6.65 1.82
CA TYR A 276 -42.81 -5.93 2.23
C TYR A 276 -42.45 -6.27 3.68
N TYR A 277 -41.16 -6.45 3.90
CA TYR A 277 -40.55 -6.73 5.18
C TYR A 277 -39.35 -5.77 5.35
N CYS A 278 -39.21 -5.22 6.55
CA CYS A 278 -38.10 -4.38 6.92
C CYS A 278 -37.24 -5.10 7.95
N GLY A 279 -35.95 -5.23 7.65
CA GLY A 279 -34.92 -5.69 8.59
C GLY A 279 -34.01 -4.55 8.99
N ILE A 280 -33.67 -4.47 10.29
CA ILE A 280 -32.80 -3.43 10.80
C ILE A 280 -31.71 -4.08 11.64
N ASP A 281 -30.47 -3.69 11.37
CA ASP A 281 -29.30 -4.01 12.17
C ASP A 281 -28.81 -2.73 12.84
N PHE A 282 -28.89 -2.69 14.18
CA PHE A 282 -28.60 -1.51 14.96
C PHE A 282 -27.13 -1.45 15.37
N ALA A 283 -26.42 -0.37 15.02
CA ALA A 283 -25.13 -0.07 15.61
C ALA A 283 -25.31 0.51 17.03
N VAL A 284 -24.52 0.03 17.97
CA VAL A 284 -24.57 0.43 19.39
C VAL A 284 -23.86 1.77 19.64
N SER A 285 -23.16 2.34 18.66
CA SER A 285 -22.32 3.52 18.86
C SER A 285 -22.38 4.50 17.69
N GLU A 286 -22.58 5.77 18.01
CA GLU A 286 -22.58 6.91 17.07
C GLU A 286 -21.17 7.29 16.57
N ARG A 287 -20.10 6.64 17.04
CA ARG A 287 -18.74 6.95 16.62
C ARG A 287 -18.55 6.61 15.14
N GLN A 288 -17.92 7.50 14.39
CA GLN A 288 -17.59 7.28 12.96
C GLN A 288 -16.75 6.00 12.69
N THR A 289 -16.12 5.46 13.73
CA THR A 289 -15.35 4.20 13.70
C THR A 289 -16.17 2.97 14.08
N ALA A 290 -17.44 3.12 14.46
CA ALA A 290 -18.33 2.02 14.81
C ALA A 290 -18.99 1.41 13.57
N ASP A 291 -19.65 0.25 13.75
CA ASP A 291 -20.48 -0.32 12.72
C ASP A 291 -21.64 0.61 12.33
N HIS A 292 -22.10 0.48 11.10
CA HIS A 292 -23.25 1.24 10.62
C HIS A 292 -24.56 0.59 11.07
N THR A 293 -25.53 1.40 11.46
CA THR A 293 -26.92 0.94 11.43
C THR A 293 -27.33 0.71 9.97
N ALA A 294 -27.93 -0.42 9.66
CA ALA A 294 -28.43 -0.76 8.34
C ALA A 294 -29.92 -1.03 8.35
N ILE A 295 -30.65 -0.47 7.40
CA ILE A 295 -32.07 -0.70 7.16
C ILE A 295 -32.23 -1.30 5.77
N ILE A 296 -32.89 -2.45 5.69
CA ILE A 296 -33.13 -3.17 4.43
C ILE A 296 -34.62 -3.43 4.29
N VAL A 297 -35.19 -3.05 3.15
CA VAL A 297 -36.56 -3.41 2.78
C VAL A 297 -36.53 -4.49 1.71
N ALA A 298 -37.17 -5.61 1.97
CA ALA A 298 -37.33 -6.70 1.04
C ALA A 298 -38.81 -6.90 0.68
N GLY A 299 -39.09 -7.07 -0.60
CA GLY A 299 -40.40 -7.48 -1.10
C GLY A 299 -40.39 -8.97 -1.44
N ILE A 300 -41.39 -9.73 -0.99
CA ILE A 300 -41.54 -11.14 -1.33
C ILE A 300 -42.77 -11.30 -2.22
N ASP A 301 -42.59 -11.92 -3.39
CA ASP A 301 -43.66 -12.18 -4.33
C ASP A 301 -44.45 -13.47 -3.97
N PRO A 302 -45.61 -13.74 -4.61
CA PRO A 302 -46.38 -14.98 -4.36
C PRO A 302 -45.64 -16.29 -4.66
N ASN A 303 -44.51 -16.24 -5.36
CA ASN A 303 -43.65 -17.39 -5.68
C ASN A 303 -42.51 -17.56 -4.66
N ASN A 304 -42.53 -16.80 -3.55
CA ASN A 304 -41.46 -16.75 -2.54
C ASN A 304 -40.11 -16.23 -3.08
N GLN A 305 -40.12 -15.43 -4.15
CA GLN A 305 -38.92 -14.78 -4.62
C GLN A 305 -38.73 -13.45 -3.88
N THR A 306 -37.52 -13.23 -3.34
CA THR A 306 -37.17 -12.03 -2.56
C THR A 306 -36.53 -10.98 -3.45
N TYR A 307 -36.99 -9.76 -3.33
CA TYR A 307 -36.47 -8.56 -4.00
C TYR A 307 -35.98 -7.55 -2.94
N ILE A 308 -34.71 -7.16 -3.02
CA ILE A 308 -34.21 -6.07 -2.17
C ILE A 308 -34.66 -4.76 -2.81
N VAL A 309 -35.60 -4.08 -2.16
CA VAL A 309 -36.26 -2.89 -2.70
C VAL A 309 -35.54 -1.61 -2.29
N HIS A 310 -35.06 -1.57 -1.05
CA HIS A 310 -34.41 -0.39 -0.48
C HIS A 310 -33.34 -0.80 0.50
N VAL A 311 -32.22 -0.04 0.53
CA VAL A 311 -31.13 -0.23 1.49
C VAL A 311 -30.61 1.14 1.91
N GLU A 312 -30.59 1.40 3.20
CA GLU A 312 -29.95 2.55 3.81
C GLU A 312 -28.93 2.10 4.85
N LYS A 313 -27.84 2.83 5.00
CA LYS A 313 -26.88 2.61 6.06
C LYS A 313 -26.24 3.92 6.49
N GLY A 314 -25.97 4.08 7.78
CA GLY A 314 -25.33 5.26 8.32
C GLY A 314 -24.96 5.14 9.78
N HIS A 315 -24.22 6.13 10.25
CA HIS A 315 -23.98 6.34 11.68
C HIS A 315 -25.05 7.35 12.16
N TRP A 316 -26.13 6.83 12.67
CA TRP A 316 -27.29 7.62 13.10
C TRP A 316 -27.45 7.53 14.59
N ASP A 317 -27.91 8.66 15.20
CA ASP A 317 -28.39 8.64 16.57
C ASP A 317 -29.76 7.93 16.65
N SER A 318 -30.22 7.67 17.86
CA SER A 318 -31.47 6.93 18.07
C SER A 318 -32.70 7.67 17.49
N LYS A 319 -32.66 8.99 17.39
CA LYS A 319 -33.73 9.80 16.81
C LYS A 319 -33.70 9.73 15.29
N GLU A 320 -32.50 9.89 14.70
CA GLU A 320 -32.28 9.75 13.26
C GLU A 320 -32.71 8.36 12.77
N ILE A 321 -32.35 7.28 13.51
CA ILE A 321 -32.80 5.91 13.19
C ILE A 321 -34.33 5.85 13.13
N CYS A 322 -35.06 6.44 14.12
CA CYS A 322 -36.52 6.48 14.11
C CYS A 322 -37.08 7.27 12.91
N ASP A 323 -36.45 8.38 12.57
CA ASP A 323 -36.85 9.20 11.42
C ASP A 323 -36.66 8.43 10.09
N HIS A 324 -35.53 7.76 9.91
CA HIS A 324 -35.27 6.89 8.75
C HIS A 324 -36.25 5.72 8.65
N MET A 325 -36.59 5.08 9.79
CA MET A 325 -37.60 4.01 9.82
C MET A 325 -39.00 4.50 9.38
N ILE A 326 -39.38 5.69 9.81
CA ILE A 326 -40.65 6.31 9.44
C ILE A 326 -40.66 6.66 7.94
N ASP A 327 -39.57 7.18 7.42
CA ASP A 327 -39.47 7.56 6.01
C ASP A 327 -39.48 6.35 5.09
N VAL A 328 -38.78 5.28 5.46
CA VAL A 328 -38.81 4.00 4.74
C VAL A 328 -40.23 3.39 4.72
N GLN A 329 -41.04 3.57 5.75
CA GLN A 329 -42.42 3.09 5.78
C GLN A 329 -43.35 3.87 4.83
N LYS A 330 -43.01 5.12 4.48
CA LYS A 330 -43.81 5.98 3.57
C LYS A 330 -43.46 5.72 2.10
N THR A 331 -42.32 5.10 1.79
CA THR A 331 -41.86 4.78 0.44
C THR A 331 -42.36 3.42 -0.01
#